data_512ff9217fcc6ac2bfd688851733952b
#
_entry.id   512ff9217fcc6ac2bfd688851733952b
#
_cell.length_a   1.000
_cell.length_b   1.000
_cell.length_c   1.000
_cell.angle_alpha   90.00
_cell.angle_beta   90.00
_cell.angle_gamma   90.00
#
_symmetry.space_group_name_H-M   'P 1'
#
loop_
_entity.id
_entity.type
_entity.pdbx_description
1 polymer ?
#
loop_
_entity_poly.entity_id
_entity_poly.type
_entity_poly.pdbx_seq_one_letter_code
_entity_poly.pdbx_strand_id
1 'polypeptide(L)' 'MEMLRQAILQALEDKYNAQISAADATIKIYLEKPVGIGEHPQHIEEVNKQIEKIANAKEKLEVLDEFEPARGTQL' A
#
# COMPACT_ATOMS: atom_id res chain seq x y z
N MET A 1 -5.70 25.14 12.74
CA MET A 1 -5.23 24.67 11.57
C MET A 1 -4.30 23.56 11.70
N GLU A 2 -3.48 23.54 12.70
CA GLU A 2 -2.59 22.45 12.91
C GLU A 2 -3.34 21.16 13.06
N MET A 3 -4.44 21.17 13.80
CA MET A 3 -5.21 20.00 14.01
C MET A 3 -5.79 19.48 12.71
N LEU A 4 -6.27 20.35 11.86
CA LEU A 4 -6.83 19.94 10.60
C LEU A 4 -5.75 19.37 9.68
N ARG A 5 -4.60 20.00 9.68
CA ARG A 5 -3.51 19.54 8.88
C ARG A 5 -3.11 18.13 9.30
N GLN A 6 -3.00 17.91 10.59
CA GLN A 6 -2.62 16.60 11.08
C GLN A 6 -3.66 15.55 10.78
N ALA A 7 -4.93 15.91 10.84
CA ALA A 7 -5.99 14.97 10.52
C ALA A 7 -5.91 14.53 9.06
N ILE A 8 -5.62 15.45 8.18
CA ILE A 8 -5.51 15.12 6.77
C ILE A 8 -4.31 14.21 6.52
N LEU A 9 -3.18 14.54 7.13
CA LEU A 9 -1.98 13.73 6.92
C LEU A 9 -2.16 12.34 7.51
N GLN A 10 -2.84 12.24 8.64
CA GLN A 10 -3.09 10.94 9.24
C GLN A 10 -4.03 10.11 8.36
N ALA A 11 -5.05 10.74 7.80
CA ALA A 11 -5.97 10.02 6.94
C ALA A 11 -5.27 9.48 5.69
N LEU A 12 -4.33 10.25 5.16
CA LEU A 12 -3.58 9.79 4.00
C LEU A 12 -2.66 8.62 4.37
N GLU A 13 -2.03 8.71 5.52
CA GLU A 13 -1.20 7.63 5.98
C GLU A 13 -2.00 6.35 6.14
N ASP A 14 -3.17 6.47 6.75
CA ASP A 14 -4.04 5.31 6.94
C ASP A 14 -4.48 4.74 5.61
N LYS A 15 -4.78 5.60 4.66
CA LYS A 15 -5.21 5.15 3.37
C LYS A 15 -4.11 4.35 2.66
N TYR A 16 -2.89 4.85 2.68
CA TYR A 16 -1.81 4.17 1.99
C TYR A 16 -1.45 2.86 2.68
N ASN A 17 -1.49 2.83 3.99
CA ASN A 17 -1.24 1.59 4.71
C ASN A 17 -2.32 0.56 4.46
N ALA A 18 -3.56 1.00 4.32
CA ALA A 18 -4.64 0.08 3.98
C ALA A 18 -4.46 -0.49 2.58
N GLN A 19 -3.98 0.33 1.65
CA GLN A 19 -3.74 -0.16 0.30
C GLN A 19 -2.64 -1.22 0.28
N ILE A 20 -1.61 -1.02 1.08
CA ILE A 20 -0.53 -2.01 1.17
C ILE A 20 -1.07 -3.31 1.77
N SER A 21 -1.84 -3.19 2.82
CA SER A 21 -2.38 -4.35 3.50
C SER A 21 -3.28 -5.16 2.59
N ALA A 22 -4.15 -4.49 1.86
CA ALA A 22 -5.07 -5.16 0.96
C ALA A 22 -4.33 -5.84 -0.19
N ALA A 23 -3.34 -5.17 -0.74
CA ALA A 23 -2.59 -5.75 -1.84
C ALA A 23 -1.75 -6.94 -1.36
N ASP A 24 -1.19 -6.84 -0.17
CA ASP A 24 -0.42 -7.91 0.40
C ASP A 24 -1.29 -9.15 0.61
N ALA A 25 -2.48 -8.97 1.12
CA ALA A 25 -3.40 -10.08 1.33
C ALA A 25 -3.77 -10.73 0.02
N THR A 26 -4.00 -9.92 -1.01
CA THR A 26 -4.36 -10.45 -2.32
C THR A 26 -3.21 -11.26 -2.91
N ILE A 27 -1.99 -10.78 -2.77
CA ILE A 27 -0.84 -11.51 -3.27
C ILE A 27 -0.72 -12.86 -2.57
N LYS A 28 -0.94 -12.87 -1.26
CA LYS A 28 -0.84 -14.12 -0.52
C LYS A 28 -1.87 -15.13 -0.97
N ILE A 29 -3.07 -14.68 -1.28
CA ILE A 29 -4.10 -15.57 -1.80
C ILE A 29 -3.63 -16.21 -3.09
N TYR A 30 -3.07 -15.41 -3.99
CA TYR A 30 -2.61 -15.93 -5.27
C TYR A 30 -1.45 -16.90 -5.08
N LEU A 31 -0.58 -16.65 -4.13
CA LEU A 31 0.58 -17.50 -3.95
C LEU A 31 0.26 -18.76 -3.18
N GLU A 32 -0.68 -18.68 -2.26
CA GLU A 32 -0.95 -19.81 -1.43
C GLU A 32 -2.12 -20.67 -1.87
N LYS A 33 -2.99 -20.17 -2.67
CA LYS A 33 -4.11 -20.94 -3.16
C LYS A 33 -4.28 -20.74 -4.63
N PRO A 34 -3.34 -21.18 -5.39
CA PRO A 34 -3.39 -20.96 -6.82
C PRO A 34 -4.41 -21.80 -7.54
N VAL A 35 -4.94 -22.82 -6.85
CA VAL A 35 -5.82 -23.73 -7.50
C VAL A 35 -7.00 -23.06 -8.14
N GLY A 36 -7.65 -22.22 -7.55
CA GLY A 36 -8.82 -21.60 -8.11
C GLY A 36 -8.48 -20.62 -9.19
N ILE A 37 -7.23 -20.29 -9.36
CA ILE A 37 -6.87 -19.35 -10.33
C ILE A 37 -6.58 -20.00 -11.64
N GLY A 38 -6.33 -21.22 -11.62
CA GLY A 38 -6.19 -21.98 -12.81
C GLY A 38 -4.93 -21.73 -13.55
N GLU A 39 -4.89 -22.03 -14.77
CA GLU A 39 -3.74 -21.89 -15.47
C GLU A 39 -3.77 -20.64 -16.26
N HIS A 40 -4.45 -19.67 -15.95
CA HIS A 40 -4.50 -18.48 -16.73
C HIS A 40 -3.24 -17.68 -16.56
N PRO A 41 -2.60 -17.25 -17.57
CA PRO A 41 -1.41 -16.41 -17.41
C PRO A 41 -1.73 -15.10 -16.75
N GLN A 42 -3.00 -14.79 -16.61
CA GLN A 42 -3.39 -13.55 -16.02
C GLN A 42 -3.00 -13.42 -14.58
N HIS A 43 -2.71 -14.50 -13.88
CA HIS A 43 -2.39 -14.29 -12.47
C HIS A 43 -1.01 -13.68 -12.31
N ILE A 44 -0.13 -13.77 -13.26
CA ILE A 44 1.12 -13.05 -13.15
C ILE A 44 0.84 -11.56 -13.24
N GLU A 45 -0.05 -11.17 -14.13
CA GLU A 45 -0.38 -9.78 -14.27
C GLU A 45 -1.15 -9.27 -13.08
N GLU A 46 -2.00 -10.11 -12.50
CA GLU A 46 -2.74 -9.68 -11.33
C GLU A 46 -1.82 -9.48 -10.13
N VAL A 47 -0.87 -10.37 -9.93
CA VAL A 47 0.08 -10.19 -8.85
C VAL A 47 0.93 -8.94 -9.10
N ASN A 48 1.32 -8.73 -10.35
CA ASN A 48 2.09 -7.56 -10.69
C ASN A 48 1.35 -6.27 -10.37
N LYS A 49 0.04 -6.23 -10.62
CA LYS A 49 -0.74 -5.06 -10.28
C LYS A 49 -0.74 -4.81 -8.80
N GLN A 50 -0.81 -5.87 -8.01
CA GLN A 50 -0.80 -5.70 -6.56
C GLN A 50 0.56 -5.20 -6.07
N ILE A 51 1.62 -5.68 -6.68
CA ILE A 51 2.96 -5.21 -6.35
C ILE A 51 3.10 -3.75 -6.68
N GLU A 52 2.53 -3.33 -7.80
CA GLU A 52 2.56 -1.92 -8.17
C GLU A 52 1.81 -1.07 -7.16
N LYS A 53 0.70 -1.58 -6.66
CA LYS A 53 -0.05 -0.83 -5.66
C LYS A 53 0.77 -0.66 -4.38
N ILE A 54 1.49 -1.69 -3.98
CA ILE A 54 2.34 -1.59 -2.80
C ILE A 54 3.46 -0.60 -3.05
N ALA A 55 4.10 -0.68 -4.19
CA ALA A 55 5.20 0.21 -4.51
C ALA A 55 4.75 1.66 -4.53
N ASN A 56 3.61 1.92 -5.15
CA ASN A 56 3.08 3.26 -5.20
C ASN A 56 2.72 3.78 -3.81
N ALA A 57 2.10 2.95 -3.00
CA ALA A 57 1.70 3.38 -1.67
C ALA A 57 2.92 3.65 -0.80
N LYS A 58 3.95 2.83 -0.92
CA LYS A 58 5.17 3.06 -0.15
C LYS A 58 5.85 4.35 -0.56
N GLU A 59 5.84 4.63 -1.85
CA GLU A 59 6.42 5.85 -2.33
C GLU A 59 5.64 7.05 -1.81
N LYS A 60 4.32 6.94 -1.80
CA LYS A 60 3.49 8.02 -1.29
C LYS A 60 3.71 8.25 0.19
N LEU A 61 3.95 7.18 0.95
CA LEU A 61 4.27 7.34 2.36
C LEU A 61 5.58 8.11 2.54
N GLU A 62 6.54 7.85 1.68
CA GLU A 62 7.79 8.58 1.75
C GLU A 62 7.59 10.06 1.44
N VAL A 63 6.75 10.35 0.46
CA VAL A 63 6.47 11.74 0.13
C VAL A 63 5.76 12.42 1.29
N LEU A 64 4.86 11.68 1.95
CA LEU A 64 4.13 12.23 3.05
C LEU A 64 5.07 12.68 4.16
N ASP A 65 6.15 11.96 4.36
CA ASP A 65 7.10 12.34 5.38
C ASP A 65 7.75 13.69 5.12
N GLU A 66 7.77 14.11 3.89
CA GLU A 66 8.33 15.43 3.60
C GLU A 66 7.46 16.54 4.14
N PHE A 67 6.18 16.27 4.34
CA PHE A 67 5.29 17.28 4.85
C PHE A 67 5.09 17.15 6.36
N GLU A 68 5.58 16.06 6.94
CA GLU A 68 5.42 15.85 8.35
C GLU A 68 6.63 15.09 8.83
N PRO A 69 7.79 15.66 8.75
CA PRO A 69 9.02 14.92 9.05
C PRO A 69 9.08 14.33 10.44
N ALA A 70 8.43 14.96 11.38
CA ALA A 70 8.52 14.46 12.72
C ALA A 70 7.78 13.19 12.93
N ARG A 71 6.91 12.81 12.04
CA ARG A 71 6.15 11.70 12.31
C ARG A 71 6.89 10.46 12.18
N GLY A 72 7.50 10.14 11.36
CA GLY A 72 8.05 8.92 11.32
C GLY A 72 9.42 8.90 11.20
N THR A 73 10.05 9.91 11.31
CA THR A 73 11.29 9.88 11.14
C THR A 73 12.01 9.65 12.12
N GLN A 74 12.21 9.29 12.66
CA GLN A 74 12.83 9.07 13.70
C GLN A 74 14.13 8.88 13.49
N LEU A 75 14.71 9.05 12.88
CA LEU A 75 15.96 8.84 12.72
C LEU A 75 16.79 9.19 13.55
#